data_d39e2d3ee356c2bf72d038bb21172330
#
_entry.id   d39e2d3ee356c2bf72d038bb21172330
#
_cell.length_a   1.000
_cell.length_b   1.000
_cell.length_c   1.000
_cell.angle_alpha   90.00
_cell.angle_beta   90.00
_cell.angle_gamma   90.00
#
_symmetry.space_group_name_H-M   'P 1'
#
loop_
_entity.id
_entity.type
_entity.pdbx_description
1 polymer ?
#
loop_
_entity_poly.entity_id
_entity_poly.type
_entity_poly.pdbx_seq_one_letter_code
_entity_poly.pdbx_strand_id
1 'polypeptide(L)'
;MQKQPLYIGQTPEELLEQLGQHLRTLRLRQNLDQRMVAEGAGISLSALKNLETGRGATLTTLVKTLRVLGRLDWLDSLAPSVSISPLQLLKSKSERRRASKPRKPAKA
;
A
#
# COMPACT_ATOMS: atom_id res chain seq x y z
N MET A 1 -10.82 5.76 22.73
CA MET A 1 -11.29 4.79 22.22
C MET A 1 -10.39 3.91 21.51
N GLN A 2 -10.34 2.79 21.76
CA GLN A 2 -9.46 1.89 21.17
C GLN A 2 -10.02 1.28 19.97
N LYS A 3 -9.25 1.20 18.96
CA LYS A 3 -9.70 0.61 17.77
C LYS A 3 -9.13 -0.74 17.57
N GLN A 4 -8.09 -1.08 18.23
CA GLN A 4 -7.49 -2.34 18.07
C GLN A 4 -8.40 -3.51 18.26
N PRO A 5 -9.25 -3.51 19.23
CA PRO A 5 -10.11 -4.66 19.46
C PRO A 5 -10.96 -5.00 18.26
N LEU A 6 -11.25 -4.03 17.42
CA LEU A 6 -12.05 -4.29 16.25
C LEU A 6 -11.38 -5.22 15.27
N TYR A 7 -10.07 -5.13 15.17
CA TYR A 7 -9.36 -5.95 14.20
C TYR A 7 -8.82 -7.23 14.78
N ILE A 8 -8.60 -7.25 16.06
CA ILE A 8 -8.04 -8.43 16.70
C ILE A 8 -8.92 -9.66 16.57
N GLY A 9 -10.22 -9.47 16.59
CA GLY A 9 -11.12 -10.59 16.50
C GLY A 9 -11.48 -11.04 15.11
N GLN A 10 -10.92 -10.41 14.08
CA GLN A 10 -11.28 -10.75 12.72
C GLN A 10 -10.28 -11.70 12.09
N THR A 11 -10.76 -12.56 11.22
CA THR A 11 -9.86 -13.48 10.51
C THR A 11 -9.20 -12.74 9.36
N PRO A 12 -8.08 -13.27 8.87
CA PRO A 12 -7.45 -12.68 7.69
C PRO A 12 -8.41 -12.59 6.51
N GLU A 13 -9.28 -13.57 6.35
CA GLU A 13 -10.25 -13.57 5.26
C GLU A 13 -11.22 -12.41 5.39
N GLU A 14 -11.67 -12.14 6.60
CA GLU A 14 -12.59 -11.03 6.84
C GLU A 14 -11.90 -9.71 6.58
N LEU A 15 -10.63 -9.60 6.95
CA LEU A 15 -9.88 -8.38 6.72
C LEU A 15 -9.64 -8.14 5.23
N LEU A 16 -9.42 -9.22 4.49
CA LEU A 16 -9.27 -9.10 3.04
C LEU A 16 -10.56 -8.63 2.39
N GLU A 17 -11.69 -9.10 2.88
CA GLU A 17 -12.98 -8.66 2.37
C GLU A 17 -13.20 -7.19 2.65
N GLN A 18 -12.81 -6.75 3.84
CA GLN A 18 -12.91 -5.34 4.19
C GLN A 18 -12.04 -4.47 3.29
N LEU A 19 -10.81 -4.91 3.08
CA LEU A 19 -9.91 -4.18 2.20
C LEU A 19 -10.49 -4.08 0.80
N GLY A 20 -11.01 -5.20 0.30
CA GLY A 20 -11.63 -5.22 -1.01
C GLY A 20 -12.80 -4.26 -1.12
N GLN A 21 -13.62 -4.19 -0.07
CA GLN A 21 -14.75 -3.28 -0.05
C GLN A 21 -14.29 -1.82 -0.08
N HIS A 22 -13.20 -1.53 0.63
CA HIS A 22 -12.67 -0.17 0.62
C HIS A 22 -12.19 0.22 -0.78
N LEU A 23 -11.53 -0.71 -1.46
CA LEU A 23 -11.05 -0.45 -2.81
C LEU A 23 -12.22 -0.26 -3.77
N ARG A 24 -13.24 -1.07 -3.61
CA ARG A 24 -14.43 -0.96 -4.44
C ARG A 24 -15.09 0.39 -4.23
N THR A 25 -15.20 0.83 -2.99
CA THR A 25 -15.79 2.12 -2.67
C THR A 25 -15.00 3.27 -3.32
N LEU A 26 -13.67 3.19 -3.24
CA LEU A 26 -12.84 4.21 -3.87
C LEU A 26 -13.06 4.25 -5.37
N ARG A 27 -13.12 3.07 -5.98
CA ARG A 27 -13.33 2.99 -7.41
C ARG A 27 -14.66 3.63 -7.80
N LEU A 28 -15.71 3.27 -7.08
CA LEU A 28 -17.04 3.79 -7.40
C LEU A 28 -17.15 5.29 -7.19
N ARG A 29 -16.46 5.81 -6.19
CA ARG A 29 -16.46 7.25 -5.95
C ARG A 29 -15.80 8.02 -7.07
N GLN A 30 -14.93 7.37 -7.82
CA GLN A 30 -14.26 8.00 -8.95
C GLN A 30 -14.98 7.70 -10.26
N ASN A 31 -16.13 7.05 -10.18
CA ASN A 31 -16.93 6.69 -11.36
C ASN A 31 -16.15 5.82 -12.34
N LEU A 32 -15.37 4.91 -11.80
CA LEU A 32 -14.59 4.00 -12.62
C LEU A 32 -15.21 2.62 -12.55
N ASP A 33 -15.30 1.93 -13.68
CA ASP A 33 -15.76 0.56 -13.64
C ASP A 33 -14.53 -0.36 -13.50
N GLN A 34 -14.78 -1.64 -13.27
CA GLN A 34 -13.69 -2.58 -13.03
C GLN A 34 -12.76 -2.71 -14.23
N ARG A 35 -13.31 -2.66 -15.41
CA ARG A 35 -12.50 -2.80 -16.60
C ARG A 35 -11.52 -1.64 -16.75
N MET A 36 -11.99 -0.44 -16.48
CA MET A 36 -11.14 0.74 -16.57
C MET A 36 -9.97 0.64 -15.59
N VAL A 37 -10.25 0.21 -14.36
CA VAL A 37 -9.21 0.09 -13.37
C VAL A 37 -8.23 -1.03 -13.73
N ALA A 38 -8.76 -2.16 -14.16
CA ALA A 38 -7.90 -3.29 -14.53
C ALA A 38 -6.97 -2.91 -15.66
N GLU A 39 -7.50 -2.24 -16.68
CA GLU A 39 -6.68 -1.81 -17.80
C GLU A 39 -5.64 -0.78 -17.38
N GLY A 40 -6.05 0.19 -16.59
CA GLY A 40 -5.12 1.20 -16.12
C GLY A 40 -4.02 0.64 -15.25
N ALA A 41 -4.35 -0.39 -14.49
CA ALA A 41 -3.38 -1.00 -13.58
C ALA A 41 -2.53 -2.08 -14.27
N GLY A 42 -2.93 -2.51 -15.44
CA GLY A 42 -2.20 -3.57 -16.12
C GLY A 42 -2.40 -4.92 -15.45
N ILE A 43 -3.60 -5.18 -14.96
CA ILE A 43 -3.94 -6.46 -14.34
C ILE A 43 -5.17 -7.03 -15.03
N SER A 44 -5.42 -8.30 -14.82
CA SER A 44 -6.58 -8.92 -15.42
C SER A 44 -7.84 -8.49 -14.65
N LEU A 45 -8.97 -8.56 -15.31
CA LEU A 45 -10.23 -8.24 -14.69
C LEU A 45 -10.51 -9.20 -13.54
N SER A 46 -10.14 -10.45 -13.71
CA SER A 46 -10.28 -11.46 -12.68
C SER A 46 -9.48 -11.11 -11.43
N ALA A 47 -8.25 -10.64 -11.64
CA ALA A 47 -7.40 -10.26 -10.51
C ALA A 47 -8.04 -9.13 -9.71
N LEU A 48 -8.60 -8.15 -10.40
CA LEU A 48 -9.25 -7.05 -9.72
C LEU A 48 -10.50 -7.52 -8.99
N LYS A 49 -11.29 -8.37 -9.61
CA LYS A 49 -12.48 -8.89 -8.96
C LYS A 49 -12.13 -9.67 -7.70
N ASN A 50 -11.07 -10.47 -7.76
CA ASN A 50 -10.63 -11.21 -6.60
C ASN A 50 -10.18 -10.28 -5.49
N LEU A 51 -9.49 -9.22 -5.84
CA LEU A 51 -9.05 -8.25 -4.86
C LEU A 51 -10.25 -7.59 -4.19
N GLU A 52 -11.24 -7.18 -4.95
CA GLU A 52 -12.40 -6.47 -4.40
C GLU A 52 -13.30 -7.38 -3.58
N THR A 53 -13.29 -8.66 -3.83
CA THR A 53 -14.14 -9.59 -3.08
C THR A 53 -13.39 -10.30 -1.96
N GLY A 54 -12.12 -10.02 -1.80
CA GLY A 54 -11.34 -10.61 -0.70
C GLY A 54 -10.95 -12.05 -0.95
N ARG A 55 -10.93 -12.47 -2.21
CA ARG A 55 -10.58 -13.84 -2.53
C ARG A 55 -9.09 -14.08 -2.68
N GLY A 56 -8.31 -13.10 -2.39
CA GLY A 56 -6.89 -13.27 -2.49
C GLY A 56 -6.34 -12.50 -3.68
N ALA A 57 -5.16 -11.98 -3.51
CA ALA A 57 -4.50 -11.21 -4.54
C ALA A 57 -3.04 -11.11 -4.17
N THR A 58 -2.20 -10.83 -5.16
CA THR A 58 -0.80 -10.62 -4.86
C THR A 58 -0.62 -9.18 -4.41
N LEU A 59 0.48 -8.93 -3.72
CA LEU A 59 0.81 -7.58 -3.32
C LEU A 59 1.00 -6.70 -4.54
N THR A 60 1.53 -7.28 -5.62
CA THR A 60 1.72 -6.53 -6.85
C THR A 60 0.38 -6.01 -7.37
N THR A 61 -0.64 -6.85 -7.36
CA THR A 61 -1.98 -6.46 -7.80
C THR A 61 -2.51 -5.33 -6.94
N LEU A 62 -2.33 -5.43 -5.62
CA LEU A 62 -2.79 -4.40 -4.72
C LEU A 62 -2.10 -3.06 -5.00
N VAL A 63 -0.78 -3.08 -5.13
CA VAL A 63 -0.01 -1.87 -5.38
C VAL A 63 -0.43 -1.22 -6.70
N LYS A 64 -0.56 -2.02 -7.75
CA LYS A 64 -0.96 -1.49 -9.05
C LYS A 64 -2.35 -0.87 -9.00
N THR A 65 -3.25 -1.47 -8.25
CA THR A 65 -4.60 -0.96 -8.10
C THR A 65 -4.60 0.36 -7.32
N LEU A 66 -3.86 0.42 -6.23
CA LEU A 66 -3.78 1.65 -5.43
C LEU A 66 -3.21 2.79 -6.25
N ARG A 67 -2.26 2.47 -7.12
CA ARG A 67 -1.66 3.50 -7.95
C ARG A 67 -2.68 4.12 -8.90
N VAL A 68 -3.50 3.29 -9.53
CA VAL A 68 -4.53 3.77 -10.44
C VAL A 68 -5.60 4.57 -9.70
N LEU A 69 -5.95 4.13 -8.50
CA LEU A 69 -6.96 4.81 -7.72
C LEU A 69 -6.42 6.06 -7.02
N GLY A 70 -5.12 6.31 -7.14
CA GLY A 70 -4.54 7.51 -6.55
C GLY A 70 -4.39 7.44 -5.04
N ARG A 71 -4.25 6.26 -4.50
CA ARG A 71 -4.15 6.10 -3.05
C ARG A 71 -2.89 5.37 -2.63
N LEU A 72 -1.77 5.71 -3.25
CA LEU A 72 -0.50 5.15 -2.80
C LEU A 72 -0.16 5.60 -1.39
N ASP A 73 -0.80 6.65 -0.92
CA ASP A 73 -0.62 7.09 0.46
C ASP A 73 -1.00 6.00 1.46
N TRP A 74 -1.86 5.07 1.08
CA TRP A 74 -2.21 3.97 1.97
C TRP A 74 -0.98 3.14 2.31
N LEU A 75 -0.03 3.06 1.40
CA LEU A 75 1.19 2.30 1.65
C LEU A 75 2.06 2.98 2.71
N ASP A 76 1.96 4.29 2.80
CA ASP A 76 2.72 5.02 3.81
C ASP A 76 2.23 4.66 5.22
N SER A 77 0.99 4.29 5.35
CA SER A 77 0.45 3.89 6.64
C SER A 77 1.09 2.63 7.18
N LEU A 78 1.71 1.87 6.30
CA LEU A 78 2.36 0.63 6.72
C LEU A 78 3.76 0.88 7.24
N ALA A 79 4.28 2.07 7.04
CA ALA A 79 5.62 2.40 7.50
C ALA A 79 5.59 2.61 9.01
N PRO A 80 6.65 2.21 9.70
CA PRO A 80 6.67 2.41 11.15
C PRO A 80 6.60 3.88 11.48
N SER A 81 5.80 4.19 12.47
CA SER A 81 5.69 5.54 12.96
C SER A 81 6.78 5.74 13.98
N VAL A 82 7.65 6.67 13.75
CA VAL A 82 8.75 6.92 14.67
C VAL A 82 8.73 8.35 15.14
N SER A 83 8.77 8.50 16.46
CA SER A 83 8.86 9.81 17.05
C SER A 83 10.33 10.16 17.12
N ILE A 84 10.80 11.01 16.27
CA ILE A 84 12.21 11.34 16.19
C ILE A 84 12.47 12.78 16.60
N SER A 85 13.41 12.97 17.53
CA SER A 85 13.79 14.32 17.92
C SER A 85 14.57 14.95 16.77
N PRO A 86 14.67 16.28 16.73
CA PRO A 86 15.41 16.92 15.68
C PRO A 86 16.85 16.43 15.57
N LEU A 87 17.43 16.11 16.70
CA LEU A 87 18.79 15.63 16.72
C LEU A 87 18.90 14.27 16.07
N GLN A 88 17.97 13.39 16.37
CA GLN A 88 17.96 12.07 15.79
C GLN A 88 17.71 12.14 14.28
N LEU A 89 16.91 13.09 13.88
CA LEU A 89 16.64 13.27 12.47
C LEU A 89 17.88 13.65 11.71
N LEU A 90 18.68 14.53 12.27
CA LEU A 90 19.91 14.93 11.65
C LEU A 90 20.89 13.77 11.56
N LYS A 91 20.94 12.98 12.60
CA LYS A 91 21.81 11.83 12.63
C LYS A 91 21.41 10.83 11.56
N SER A 92 20.15 10.61 11.39
CA SER A 92 19.64 9.70 10.38
C SER A 92 20.01 10.13 8.99
N LYS A 93 19.88 11.40 8.70
CA LYS A 93 20.23 11.92 7.41
C LYS A 93 21.71 11.77 7.13
N SER A 94 22.51 12.00 8.12
CA SER A 94 23.93 11.87 8.01
C SER A 94 24.32 10.43 7.69
N GLU A 95 23.72 9.50 8.36
CA GLU A 95 24.00 8.09 8.12
C GLU A 95 23.57 7.65 6.74
N ARG A 96 22.46 8.14 6.27
CA ARG A 96 22.01 7.81 4.97
C ARG A 96 22.93 8.32 3.90
N ARG A 97 23.44 9.50 4.08
CA ARG A 97 24.36 10.10 3.17
C ARG A 97 25.64 9.30 3.10
N ARG A 98 26.12 8.83 4.23
CA ARG A 98 27.31 8.04 4.27
C ARG A 98 27.09 6.72 3.60
N ALA A 99 25.95 6.11 3.78
CA ALA A 99 25.66 4.81 3.20
C ALA A 99 25.61 4.84 1.69
N SER A 100 25.11 5.90 1.11
CA SER A 100 25.01 5.93 -0.33
C SER A 100 26.28 6.35 -1.01
N LYS A 101 27.14 7.16 -0.37
CA LYS A 101 28.31 7.61 -0.96
C LYS A 101 29.26 6.58 -1.47
N PRO A 102 29.61 5.65 -0.78
CA PRO A 102 30.62 4.72 -1.17
C PRO A 102 30.30 3.75 -2.23
N ARG A 103 29.19 3.70 -2.60
CA ARG A 103 28.91 2.81 -3.54
C ARG A 103 29.62 2.96 -4.72
N LYS A 104 30.00 3.88 -4.93
CA LYS A 104 30.65 4.20 -5.98
C LYS A 104 31.44 3.36 -6.61
N PRO A 105 31.65 3.05 -6.88
CA PRO A 105 32.36 2.52 -7.45
C PRO A 105 32.96 1.75 -7.78
N ALA A 106 32.71 1.39 -7.74
CA ALA A 106 33.11 0.60 -7.95
C ALA A 106 33.88 0.76 -9.00
N LYS A 107 34.13 1.15 -9.31
CA LYS A 107 34.67 1.32 -10.08
C LYS A 107 35.36 0.93 -10.49
N ALA A 108 35.41 0.70 -10.44
CA ALA A 108 36.00 0.42 -10.79
C ALA A 108 36.45 0.32 -11.25
#